data_92b6a789c6628ee068d148d2ebaffa3f
#
_entry.id   92b6a789c6628ee068d148d2ebaffa3f
#
_cell.length_a   1.000
_cell.length_b   1.000
_cell.length_c   1.000
_cell.angle_alpha   90.00
_cell.angle_beta   90.00
_cell.angle_gamma   90.00
#
_symmetry.space_group_name_H-M   'P 1'
#
loop_
_entity.id
_entity.type
_entity.pdbx_description
1 polymer ?
#
loop_
_entity_poly.entity_id
_entity_poly.type
_entity_poly.pdbx_seq_one_letter_code
_entity_poly.pdbx_strand_id
1 'polypeptide(L)'
;MGSGASYSQAYGFSICSLQEMQWMDCCYLHSGEYFHGPFECTDEDHLYILLMGTGAARVMDERALTFLKKYGKKYEVIDAKELGIDAIDESVNEYFCPMVFYAMSVAYRTGLQDKRRHPLDM
;
A
#
# COMPACT_ATOMS: atom_id res chain seq x y z
N MET A 1 -2.27 -2.19 2.09
CA MET A 1 -2.77 -3.35 1.32
C MET A 1 -2.49 -3.17 -0.16
N GLY A 2 -2.56 -4.23 -0.95
CA GLY A 2 -2.36 -4.21 -2.40
C GLY A 2 -2.68 -5.57 -2.99
N SER A 3 -2.67 -5.68 -4.31
CA SER A 3 -2.98 -6.93 -5.01
C SER A 3 -2.01 -7.20 -6.16
N GLY A 4 -2.08 -8.41 -6.74
CA GLY A 4 -1.23 -8.79 -7.86
C GLY A 4 0.26 -8.60 -7.57
N ALA A 5 1.01 -8.09 -8.54
CA ALA A 5 2.44 -7.82 -8.39
C ALA A 5 2.75 -6.83 -7.25
N SER A 6 1.83 -5.90 -6.98
CA SER A 6 2.00 -4.86 -5.96
C SER A 6 1.91 -5.39 -4.51
N TYR A 7 1.38 -6.59 -4.31
CA TYR A 7 1.28 -7.19 -2.98
C TYR A 7 2.65 -7.38 -2.32
N SER A 8 3.69 -7.66 -3.10
CA SER A 8 5.06 -7.74 -2.58
C SER A 8 5.52 -6.47 -1.89
N GLN A 9 5.05 -5.31 -2.36
CA GLN A 9 5.39 -4.02 -1.76
C GLN A 9 4.50 -3.69 -0.55
N ALA A 10 3.26 -4.15 -0.50
CA ALA A 10 2.45 -4.09 0.71
C ALA A 10 3.14 -4.84 1.86
N TYR A 11 3.66 -6.04 1.57
CA TYR A 11 4.48 -6.81 2.50
C TYR A 11 5.76 -6.05 2.91
N GLY A 12 6.60 -5.68 1.94
CA GLY A 12 7.90 -5.07 2.19
C GLY A 12 7.80 -3.74 2.94
N PHE A 13 6.82 -2.90 2.59
CA PHE A 13 6.59 -1.65 3.29
C PHE A 13 6.15 -1.88 4.74
N SER A 14 5.24 -2.82 4.98
CA SER A 14 4.77 -3.13 6.34
C SER A 14 5.88 -3.73 7.20
N ILE A 15 6.50 -4.81 6.74
CA ILE A 15 7.48 -5.56 7.55
C ILE A 15 8.79 -4.80 7.69
N CYS A 16 9.37 -4.34 6.58
CA CYS A 16 10.71 -3.75 6.62
C CYS A 16 10.68 -2.27 7.00
N SER A 17 9.78 -1.47 6.39
CA SER A 17 9.80 -0.03 6.64
C SER A 17 9.06 0.37 7.92
N LEU A 18 7.88 -0.19 8.16
CA LEU A 18 7.06 0.23 9.31
C LEU A 18 7.40 -0.54 10.58
N GLN A 19 7.44 -1.88 10.54
CA GLN A 19 7.71 -2.67 11.75
C GLN A 19 9.20 -2.61 12.11
N GLU A 20 10.08 -3.05 11.21
CA GLU A 20 11.51 -3.16 11.50
C GLU A 20 12.20 -1.81 11.72
N MET A 21 12.01 -0.85 10.79
CA MET A 21 12.72 0.42 10.82
C MET A 21 12.01 1.49 11.67
N GLN A 22 10.70 1.44 11.83
CA GLN A 22 9.95 2.46 12.53
C GLN A 22 9.23 1.97 13.79
N TRP A 23 9.32 0.66 14.10
CA TRP A 23 8.70 0.04 15.27
C TRP A 23 7.21 0.36 15.41
N MET A 24 6.53 0.32 14.28
CA MET A 24 5.09 0.57 14.21
C MET A 24 4.34 -0.75 14.04
N ASP A 25 3.41 -1.03 14.93
CA ASP A 25 2.51 -2.15 14.74
C ASP A 25 1.66 -1.94 13.48
N CYS A 26 1.71 -2.89 12.60
CA CYS A 26 0.91 -2.89 11.38
C CYS A 26 0.76 -4.30 10.82
N CYS A 27 -0.17 -4.48 9.92
CA CYS A 27 -0.28 -5.69 9.13
C CYS A 27 -0.33 -5.36 7.63
N TYR A 28 -0.08 -6.36 6.81
CA TYR A 28 -0.23 -6.27 5.37
C TYR A 28 -1.36 -7.18 4.91
N LEU A 29 -2.12 -6.73 3.94
CA LEU A 29 -3.30 -7.42 3.44
C LEU A 29 -3.28 -7.46 1.92
N HIS A 30 -3.67 -8.60 1.36
CA HIS A 30 -4.00 -8.68 -0.05
C HIS A 30 -5.41 -8.11 -0.24
N SER A 31 -5.61 -7.21 -1.22
CA SER A 31 -6.89 -6.53 -1.43
C SER A 31 -8.04 -7.52 -1.68
N GLY A 32 -7.78 -8.64 -2.35
CA GLY A 32 -8.76 -9.70 -2.55
C GLY A 32 -9.11 -10.44 -1.26
N GLU A 33 -8.14 -10.70 -0.40
CA GLU A 33 -8.33 -11.39 0.89
C GLU A 33 -8.95 -10.48 1.95
N TYR A 34 -8.89 -9.17 1.77
CA TYR A 34 -9.47 -8.20 2.70
C TYR A 34 -10.93 -8.53 3.04
N PHE A 35 -11.70 -9.00 2.08
CA PHE A 35 -13.10 -9.33 2.25
C PHE A 35 -13.37 -10.73 2.82
N HIS A 36 -12.33 -11.47 3.19
CA HIS A 36 -12.44 -12.78 3.83
C HIS A 36 -12.30 -12.72 5.37
N GLY A 37 -12.53 -11.55 5.95
CA GLY A 37 -12.47 -11.35 7.41
C GLY A 37 -11.94 -9.99 7.82
N PRO A 38 -10.75 -9.55 7.35
CA PRO A 38 -10.15 -8.29 7.80
C PRO A 38 -11.03 -7.04 7.65
N PHE A 39 -11.93 -7.01 6.67
CA PHE A 39 -12.85 -5.89 6.45
C PHE A 39 -13.77 -5.63 7.64
N GLU A 40 -14.10 -6.66 8.42
CA GLU A 40 -14.92 -6.54 9.64
C GLU A 40 -14.23 -5.72 10.74
N CYS A 41 -12.90 -5.64 10.69
CA CYS A 41 -12.09 -4.84 11.62
C CYS A 41 -11.90 -3.39 11.14
N THR A 42 -12.59 -2.99 10.06
CA THR A 42 -12.44 -1.64 9.52
C THR A 42 -13.19 -0.64 10.40
N ASP A 43 -12.47 0.35 10.88
CA ASP A 43 -13.02 1.40 11.73
C ASP A 43 -12.42 2.77 11.38
N GLU A 44 -12.79 3.78 12.17
CA GLU A 44 -12.36 5.16 11.99
C GLU A 44 -10.95 5.45 12.54
N ASP A 45 -10.41 4.57 13.36
CA ASP A 45 -9.15 4.80 14.09
C ASP A 45 -7.93 4.23 13.35
N HIS A 46 -8.10 3.14 12.63
CA HIS A 46 -7.02 2.53 11.86
C HIS A 46 -6.69 3.31 10.59
N LEU A 47 -5.39 3.43 10.31
CA LEU A 47 -4.89 3.98 9.05
C LEU A 47 -4.72 2.85 8.04
N TYR A 48 -5.28 3.06 6.86
CA TYR A 48 -5.14 2.15 5.72
C TYR A 48 -4.29 2.80 4.63
N ILE A 49 -3.29 2.09 4.15
CA ILE A 49 -2.52 2.48 2.97
C ILE A 49 -2.84 1.47 1.86
N LEU A 50 -3.41 1.94 0.77
CA LEU A 50 -3.79 1.13 -0.38
C LEU A 50 -2.87 1.42 -1.56
N LEU A 51 -2.15 0.39 -2.01
CA LEU A 51 -1.32 0.43 -3.20
C LEU A 51 -2.16 -0.06 -4.38
N MET A 52 -2.56 0.84 -5.26
CA MET A 52 -3.35 0.50 -6.44
C MET A 52 -2.43 0.26 -7.63
N GLY A 53 -2.26 -1.01 -8.00
CA GLY A 53 -1.50 -1.41 -9.17
C GLY A 53 -2.30 -1.29 -10.47
N THR A 54 -1.71 -1.80 -11.53
CA THR A 54 -2.35 -1.98 -12.83
C THR A 54 -2.58 -3.45 -13.12
N GLY A 55 -3.15 -3.77 -14.27
CA GLY A 55 -3.44 -5.15 -14.66
C GLY A 55 -4.76 -5.69 -14.11
N ALA A 56 -4.97 -6.98 -14.28
CA ALA A 56 -6.25 -7.64 -13.95
C ALA A 56 -6.61 -7.59 -12.46
N ALA A 57 -5.61 -7.52 -11.57
CA ALA A 57 -5.85 -7.50 -10.13
C ALA A 57 -6.35 -6.14 -9.61
N ARG A 58 -6.24 -5.06 -10.39
CA ARG A 58 -6.67 -3.72 -9.99
C ARG A 58 -8.12 -3.64 -9.52
N VAL A 59 -9.00 -4.44 -10.08
CA VAL A 59 -10.42 -4.50 -9.67
C VAL A 59 -10.58 -4.83 -8.18
N MET A 60 -9.66 -5.60 -7.60
CA MET A 60 -9.68 -5.90 -6.16
C MET A 60 -9.29 -4.67 -5.33
N ASP A 61 -8.31 -3.90 -5.80
CA ASP A 61 -7.91 -2.64 -5.16
C ASP A 61 -9.04 -1.61 -5.22
N GLU A 62 -9.72 -1.50 -6.36
CA GLU A 62 -10.87 -0.60 -6.53
C GLU A 62 -12.05 -0.96 -5.60
N ARG A 63 -12.29 -2.26 -5.42
CA ARG A 63 -13.28 -2.75 -4.47
C ARG A 63 -12.92 -2.38 -3.02
N ALA A 64 -11.66 -2.57 -2.65
CA ALA A 64 -11.16 -2.20 -1.34
C ALA A 64 -11.29 -0.69 -1.10
N LEU A 65 -10.93 0.14 -2.09
CA LEU A 65 -11.07 1.59 -2.02
C LEU A 65 -12.53 2.02 -1.82
N THR A 66 -13.46 1.40 -2.57
CA THR A 66 -14.89 1.70 -2.44
C THR A 66 -15.38 1.43 -1.01
N PHE A 67 -14.92 0.34 -0.41
CA PHE A 67 -15.26 0.00 0.97
C PHE A 67 -14.65 0.98 1.97
N LEU A 68 -13.37 1.33 1.82
CA LEU A 68 -12.67 2.29 2.68
C LEU A 68 -13.31 3.68 2.62
N LYS A 69 -13.75 4.13 1.45
CA LYS A 69 -14.47 5.41 1.31
C LYS A 69 -15.77 5.44 2.11
N LYS A 70 -16.40 4.31 2.31
CA LYS A 70 -17.67 4.21 3.02
C LYS A 70 -17.51 4.02 4.52
N TYR A 71 -16.54 3.22 4.94
CA TYR A 71 -16.41 2.75 6.32
C TYR A 71 -15.11 3.16 7.02
N GLY A 72 -14.06 3.48 6.28
CA GLY A 72 -12.81 4.02 6.82
C GLY A 72 -12.83 5.54 6.94
N LYS A 73 -11.98 6.08 7.79
CA LYS A 73 -11.78 7.54 7.92
C LYS A 73 -10.36 7.94 7.56
N LYS A 74 -9.39 7.14 7.95
CA LYS A 74 -7.97 7.39 7.74
C LYS A 74 -7.46 6.42 6.70
N TYR A 75 -7.39 6.86 5.46
CA TYR A 75 -6.80 6.05 4.39
C TYR A 75 -6.00 6.92 3.42
N GLU A 76 -4.94 6.34 2.91
CA GLU A 76 -4.07 6.91 1.88
C GLU A 76 -4.10 5.98 0.67
N VAL A 77 -4.26 6.55 -0.51
CA VAL A 77 -4.25 5.81 -1.77
C VAL A 77 -3.00 6.19 -2.55
N ILE A 78 -2.19 5.21 -2.87
CA ILE A 78 -1.03 5.36 -3.74
C ILE A 78 -1.33 4.63 -5.03
N ASP A 79 -1.69 5.37 -6.06
CA ASP A 79 -2.08 4.83 -7.36
C ASP A 79 -0.91 4.91 -8.34
N ALA A 80 -0.49 3.76 -8.87
CA ALA A 80 0.59 3.69 -9.87
C ALA A 80 0.29 4.54 -11.11
N LYS A 81 -0.98 4.70 -11.49
CA LYS A 81 -1.38 5.53 -12.64
C LYS A 81 -1.10 7.02 -12.41
N GLU A 82 -1.24 7.49 -11.18
CA GLU A 82 -0.89 8.86 -10.80
C GLU A 82 0.62 9.09 -10.71
N LEU A 83 1.39 8.01 -10.61
CA LEU A 83 2.86 8.04 -10.49
C LEU A 83 3.58 7.83 -11.82
N GLY A 84 2.87 7.84 -12.94
CA GLY A 84 3.46 7.81 -14.27
C GLY A 84 3.71 6.40 -14.82
N ILE A 85 3.10 5.36 -14.27
CA ILE A 85 3.24 3.98 -14.77
C ILE A 85 2.83 3.83 -16.25
N ASP A 86 1.94 4.70 -16.73
CA ASP A 86 1.45 4.69 -18.11
C ASP A 86 2.54 5.07 -19.15
N ALA A 87 3.72 5.51 -18.72
CA ALA A 87 4.89 5.62 -19.58
C ALA A 87 5.42 4.26 -20.06
N ILE A 88 5.03 3.17 -19.40
CA ILE A 88 5.36 1.80 -19.76
C ILE A 88 4.13 1.18 -20.42
N ASP A 89 4.33 0.35 -21.46
CA ASP A 89 3.25 -0.29 -22.20
C ASP A 89 2.31 -1.06 -21.26
N GLU A 90 1.00 -0.89 -21.46
CA GLU A 90 -0.06 -1.46 -20.63
C GLU A 90 0.04 -2.98 -20.51
N SER A 91 0.55 -3.67 -21.53
CA SER A 91 0.68 -5.13 -21.53
C SER A 91 1.67 -5.66 -20.48
N VAL A 92 2.57 -4.81 -19.98
CA VAL A 92 3.63 -5.21 -19.04
C VAL A 92 3.79 -4.29 -17.83
N ASN A 93 3.13 -3.15 -17.79
CA ASN A 93 3.37 -2.15 -16.75
C ASN A 93 3.01 -2.62 -15.33
N GLU A 94 2.11 -3.58 -15.20
CA GLU A 94 1.77 -4.16 -13.88
C GLU A 94 2.99 -4.74 -13.16
N TYR A 95 3.94 -5.31 -13.90
CA TYR A 95 5.17 -5.91 -13.35
C TYR A 95 6.17 -4.88 -12.87
N PHE A 96 6.01 -3.61 -13.27
CA PHE A 96 6.83 -2.49 -12.83
C PHE A 96 6.21 -1.69 -11.67
N CYS A 97 4.95 -1.91 -11.34
CA CYS A 97 4.30 -1.27 -10.19
C CYS A 97 5.08 -1.46 -8.88
N PRO A 98 5.64 -2.66 -8.56
CA PRO A 98 6.44 -2.83 -7.36
C PRO A 98 7.63 -1.88 -7.25
N MET A 99 8.28 -1.54 -8.37
CA MET A 99 9.41 -0.60 -8.38
C MET A 99 8.96 0.82 -8.03
N VAL A 100 7.83 1.24 -8.57
CA VAL A 100 7.24 2.56 -8.29
C VAL A 100 6.84 2.64 -6.82
N PHE A 101 6.18 1.62 -6.29
CA PHE A 101 5.77 1.59 -4.88
C PHE A 101 6.97 1.47 -3.93
N TYR A 102 8.04 0.80 -4.35
CA TYR A 102 9.28 0.81 -3.57
C TYR A 102 9.83 2.23 -3.42
N ALA A 103 9.91 2.98 -4.52
CA ALA A 103 10.36 4.37 -4.48
C ALA A 103 9.48 5.23 -3.55
N MET A 104 8.16 5.04 -3.60
CA MET A 104 7.22 5.70 -2.69
C MET A 104 7.44 5.29 -1.24
N SER A 105 7.68 4.00 -0.97
CA SER A 105 7.95 3.53 0.40
C SER A 105 9.22 4.16 0.99
N VAL A 106 10.25 4.38 0.16
CA VAL A 106 11.47 5.08 0.57
C VAL A 106 11.15 6.52 0.97
N ALA A 107 10.35 7.23 0.19
CA ALA A 107 9.94 8.60 0.51
C ALA A 107 9.13 8.65 1.81
N TYR A 108 8.18 7.74 2.00
CA TYR A 108 7.36 7.66 3.21
C TYR A 108 8.19 7.37 4.46
N ARG A 109 9.06 6.36 4.43
CA ARG A 109 9.88 6.02 5.60
C ARG A 109 10.87 7.12 5.96
N THR A 110 11.42 7.83 4.96
CA THR A 110 12.28 8.99 5.20
C THR A 110 11.50 10.12 5.88
N GLY A 111 10.29 10.43 5.41
CA GLY A 111 9.42 11.40 6.04
C GLY A 111 8.99 11.00 7.47
N LEU A 112 8.77 9.71 7.71
CA LEU A 112 8.47 9.19 9.04
C LEU A 112 9.66 9.32 9.99
N GLN A 113 10.88 8.99 9.54
CA GLN A 113 12.11 9.20 10.31
C GLN A 113 12.18 10.62 10.86
N ASP A 114 11.99 11.60 9.98
CA ASP A 114 12.09 13.00 10.34
C ASP A 114 11.00 13.43 11.34
N LYS A 115 9.76 13.05 11.05
CA LYS A 115 8.61 13.40 11.91
C LYS A 115 8.65 12.73 13.27
N ARG A 116 9.03 11.47 13.30
CA ARG A 116 9.07 10.66 14.54
C ARG A 116 10.40 10.79 15.28
N ARG A 117 11.41 11.40 14.67
CA ARG A 117 12.77 11.44 15.17
C ARG A 117 13.30 10.04 15.50
N HIS A 118 12.96 9.09 14.67
CA HIS A 118 13.35 7.69 14.80
C HIS A 118 14.15 7.30 13.55
N PRO A 119 15.48 7.11 13.67
CA PRO A 119 16.34 6.83 12.52
C PRO A 119 15.98 5.51 11.84
N LEU A 120 16.33 5.39 10.56
CA LEU A 120 16.08 4.18 9.74
C LEU A 120 17.17 3.11 9.92
N ASP A 121 18.27 3.45 10.53
CA ASP A 121 19.36 2.54 10.88
C ASP A 121 18.92 1.61 12.02
N MET A 122 19.16 0.37 11.80
CA MET A 122 18.88 -0.69 12.77
C MET A 122 20.05 -0.86 13.74
#